data_23d9d6a58017b74fc7e941e9657f54a4
#
_entry.id   23d9d6a58017b74fc7e941e9657f54a4
#
_cell.length_a   1.000
_cell.length_b   1.000
_cell.length_c   1.000
_cell.angle_alpha   90.00
_cell.angle_beta   90.00
_cell.angle_gamma   90.00
#
_symmetry.space_group_name_H-M   'P 1'
#
loop_
_entity.id
_entity.type
_entity.pdbx_description
1 polymer ?
#
loop_
_entity_poly.entity_id
_entity_poly.type
_entity_poly.pdbx_seq_one_letter_code
_entity_poly.pdbx_strand_id
1 'polypeptide(L)'
;TAKEAVDYLYGHSMSSEDIYISFYGGEPLLMFRLIKEVVEYVKREYCQRTVHFNLTTNGTLFTPEIVQYFIKNNIQIMFSLDGPKEVHDKNRIFAGSNRGSFEKLRDSMKMIYSMDRKYYKKNVSFNTVLDPQNELRTIYEFLDKDRLISKNLSRISVLNDNYTDKQCEFSGEFVEEQEYEYFKCFLSKLKRINEKFVARAVKEEFDNEMREIKQHEEKMQEEISKVNHHSGPCIPGAKKIFVTAEGNIYPCERVSEISEVSKIGDIKKGIDKNKVLNLLNIERYS
;
A
#
# COMPACT_ATOMS: atom_id res chain seq x y z
N THR A 1 2.59 14.48 -18.87
CA THR A 1 3.15 14.16 -17.53
C THR A 1 3.24 12.65 -17.29
N ALA A 2 2.17 11.84 -17.41
CA ALA A 2 2.22 10.41 -17.09
C ALA A 2 3.23 9.62 -17.93
N LYS A 3 3.31 9.84 -19.24
CA LYS A 3 4.32 9.22 -20.12
C LYS A 3 5.73 9.68 -19.78
N GLU A 4 5.93 10.96 -19.54
CA GLU A 4 7.23 11.49 -19.08
C GLU A 4 7.68 10.88 -17.75
N ALA A 5 6.73 10.63 -16.82
CA ALA A 5 7.01 9.94 -15.57
C ALA A 5 7.46 8.48 -15.80
N VAL A 6 6.85 7.79 -16.76
CA VAL A 6 7.27 6.45 -17.18
C VAL A 6 8.67 6.50 -17.76
N ASP A 7 8.95 7.40 -18.69
CA ASP A 7 10.26 7.57 -19.33
C ASP A 7 11.35 7.86 -18.29
N TYR A 8 11.04 8.75 -17.33
CA TYR A 8 11.92 9.05 -16.21
C TYR A 8 12.22 7.81 -15.37
N LEU A 9 11.18 7.05 -15.00
CA LEU A 9 11.33 5.81 -14.22
C LEU A 9 12.26 4.81 -14.95
N TYR A 10 12.01 4.61 -16.24
CA TYR A 10 12.82 3.70 -17.04
C TYR A 10 14.29 4.15 -17.17
N GLY A 11 14.51 5.43 -17.40
CA GLY A 11 15.87 6.00 -17.49
C GLY A 11 16.67 5.88 -16.19
N HIS A 12 15.98 5.80 -15.04
CA HIS A 12 16.62 5.73 -13.72
C HIS A 12 16.57 4.35 -13.05
N SER A 13 15.98 3.34 -13.73
CA SER A 13 15.84 1.97 -13.21
C SER A 13 16.70 0.96 -13.97
N MET A 14 17.87 1.36 -14.48
CA MET A 14 18.71 0.52 -15.34
C MET A 14 19.21 -0.75 -14.65
N SER A 15 19.37 -0.74 -13.33
CA SER A 15 19.83 -1.88 -12.53
C SER A 15 18.71 -2.81 -12.03
N SER A 16 17.44 -2.46 -12.30
CA SER A 16 16.29 -3.24 -11.83
C SER A 16 15.80 -4.19 -12.91
N GLU A 17 15.60 -5.46 -12.56
CA GLU A 17 15.00 -6.45 -13.46
C GLU A 17 13.49 -6.20 -13.63
N ASP A 18 12.82 -5.92 -12.53
CA ASP A 18 11.37 -5.65 -12.47
C ASP A 18 11.09 -4.16 -12.22
N ILE A 19 10.07 -3.65 -12.91
CA ILE A 19 9.56 -2.28 -12.73
C ILE A 19 8.12 -2.34 -12.27
N TYR A 20 7.79 -1.53 -11.27
CA TYR A 20 6.44 -1.42 -10.73
C TYR A 20 5.87 -0.04 -11.01
N ILE A 21 4.70 0.01 -11.65
CA ILE A 21 3.94 1.23 -11.91
C ILE A 21 2.62 1.12 -11.16
N SER A 22 2.46 2.01 -10.16
CA SER A 22 1.28 2.04 -9.31
C SER A 22 0.42 3.24 -9.64
N PHE A 23 -0.87 3.03 -9.85
CA PHE A 23 -1.84 4.11 -9.98
C PHE A 23 -2.45 4.40 -8.61
N TYR A 24 -2.26 5.63 -8.17
CA TYR A 24 -2.68 6.11 -6.86
C TYR A 24 -3.33 7.49 -6.98
N GLY A 25 -4.06 7.90 -5.95
CA GLY A 25 -4.71 9.21 -5.90
C GLY A 25 -6.00 9.13 -5.10
N GLY A 26 -6.95 10.04 -5.29
CA GLY A 26 -8.27 9.98 -4.66
C GLY A 26 -9.00 8.68 -5.04
N GLU A 27 -9.30 8.50 -6.34
CA GLU A 27 -9.78 7.24 -6.91
C GLU A 27 -9.26 7.09 -8.35
N PRO A 28 -8.27 6.21 -8.58
CA PRO A 28 -7.61 6.11 -9.89
C PRO A 28 -8.54 5.63 -11.01
N LEU A 29 -9.61 4.88 -10.70
CA LEU A 29 -10.56 4.41 -11.72
C LEU A 29 -11.40 5.54 -12.34
N LEU A 30 -11.46 6.72 -11.73
CA LEU A 30 -12.02 7.92 -12.39
C LEU A 30 -11.25 8.26 -13.67
N MET A 31 -9.97 7.92 -13.71
CA MET A 31 -9.09 8.15 -14.86
C MET A 31 -8.71 6.87 -15.59
N PHE A 32 -9.66 5.91 -15.70
CA PHE A 32 -9.41 4.62 -16.33
C PHE A 32 -8.85 4.73 -17.76
N ARG A 33 -9.25 5.76 -18.50
CA ARG A 33 -8.68 6.04 -19.83
C ARG A 33 -7.18 6.31 -19.76
N LEU A 34 -6.73 7.10 -18.78
CA LEU A 34 -5.31 7.38 -18.57
C LEU A 34 -4.55 6.11 -18.20
N ILE A 35 -5.13 5.25 -17.35
CA ILE A 35 -4.53 3.94 -17.00
C ILE A 35 -4.30 3.12 -18.26
N LYS A 36 -5.31 3.03 -19.15
CA LYS A 36 -5.16 2.33 -20.45
C LYS A 36 -4.04 2.93 -21.28
N GLU A 37 -4.01 4.25 -21.44
CA GLU A 37 -2.99 4.95 -22.23
C GLU A 37 -1.57 4.70 -21.70
N VAL A 38 -1.37 4.67 -20.38
CA VAL A 38 -0.07 4.37 -19.77
C VAL A 38 0.33 2.92 -19.99
N VAL A 39 -0.57 1.97 -19.74
CA VAL A 39 -0.30 0.53 -19.92
C VAL A 39 0.07 0.21 -21.38
N GLU A 40 -0.68 0.75 -22.35
CA GLU A 40 -0.40 0.56 -23.78
C GLU A 40 0.92 1.25 -24.19
N TYR A 41 1.20 2.42 -23.65
CA TYR A 41 2.46 3.12 -23.87
C TYR A 41 3.66 2.28 -23.41
N VAL A 42 3.61 1.79 -22.18
CA VAL A 42 4.66 0.94 -21.61
C VAL A 42 4.87 -0.33 -22.44
N LYS A 43 3.81 -1.00 -22.84
CA LYS A 43 3.88 -2.21 -23.66
C LYS A 43 4.48 -1.99 -25.04
N ARG A 44 4.27 -0.81 -25.62
CA ARG A 44 4.81 -0.46 -26.93
C ARG A 44 6.27 -0.06 -26.85
N GLU A 45 6.62 0.83 -25.90
CA GLU A 45 7.95 1.45 -25.85
C GLU A 45 8.96 0.61 -25.05
N TYR A 46 8.49 -0.18 -24.08
CA TYR A 46 9.33 -0.84 -23.07
C TYR A 46 9.08 -2.36 -22.97
N CYS A 47 8.76 -3.01 -24.08
CA CYS A 47 8.41 -4.43 -24.14
C CYS A 47 9.54 -5.39 -23.70
N GLN A 48 10.76 -4.92 -23.56
CA GLN A 48 11.94 -5.76 -23.20
C GLN A 48 12.10 -5.98 -21.70
N ARG A 49 11.29 -5.30 -20.86
CA ARG A 49 11.35 -5.40 -19.40
C ARG A 49 10.06 -5.91 -18.80
N THR A 50 10.19 -6.62 -17.70
CA THR A 50 9.01 -7.03 -16.92
C THR A 50 8.45 -5.84 -16.16
N VAL A 51 7.20 -5.49 -16.46
CA VAL A 51 6.50 -4.38 -15.79
C VAL A 51 5.27 -4.91 -15.09
N HIS A 52 5.17 -4.55 -13.83
CA HIS A 52 4.03 -4.86 -12.97
C HIS A 52 3.18 -3.61 -12.77
N PHE A 53 1.90 -3.74 -13.09
CA PHE A 53 0.93 -2.66 -12.87
C PHE A 53 0.08 -2.98 -11.66
N ASN A 54 -0.13 -2.00 -10.80
CA ASN A 54 -1.06 -2.11 -9.69
C ASN A 54 -1.81 -0.81 -9.43
N LEU A 55 -2.93 -0.91 -8.74
CA LEU A 55 -3.66 0.26 -8.25
C LEU A 55 -4.24 -0.02 -6.88
N THR A 56 -4.40 1.05 -6.08
CA THR A 56 -5.19 1.04 -4.85
C THR A 56 -6.51 1.76 -5.12
N THR A 57 -7.62 1.15 -4.77
CA THR A 57 -8.96 1.66 -5.12
C THR A 57 -9.98 1.41 -4.01
N ASN A 58 -10.97 2.29 -3.92
CA ASN A 58 -12.14 2.07 -3.09
C ASN A 58 -13.11 1.00 -3.66
N GLY A 59 -12.86 0.54 -4.90
CA GLY A 59 -13.60 -0.54 -5.53
C GLY A 59 -14.99 -0.20 -6.06
N THR A 60 -15.40 1.07 -6.01
CA THR A 60 -16.79 1.44 -6.33
C THR A 60 -17.09 1.63 -7.82
N LEU A 61 -16.04 1.72 -8.66
CA LEU A 61 -16.17 2.08 -10.08
C LEU A 61 -15.93 0.92 -11.07
N PHE A 62 -15.77 -0.30 -10.59
CA PHE A 62 -15.57 -1.44 -11.48
C PHE A 62 -16.79 -1.70 -12.37
N THR A 63 -16.51 -1.91 -13.64
CA THR A 63 -17.44 -2.41 -14.65
C THR A 63 -16.88 -3.69 -15.28
N PRO A 64 -17.68 -4.50 -15.95
CA PRO A 64 -17.18 -5.68 -16.67
C PRO A 64 -16.05 -5.36 -17.64
N GLU A 65 -16.11 -4.22 -18.33
CA GLU A 65 -15.04 -3.75 -19.24
C GLU A 65 -13.71 -3.53 -18.49
N ILE A 66 -13.76 -2.82 -17.36
CA ILE A 66 -12.58 -2.56 -16.54
C ILE A 66 -11.98 -3.87 -16.03
N VAL A 67 -12.81 -4.79 -15.56
CA VAL A 67 -12.37 -6.11 -15.06
C VAL A 67 -11.71 -6.91 -16.18
N GLN A 68 -12.30 -6.98 -17.36
CA GLN A 68 -11.71 -7.68 -18.52
C GLN A 68 -10.34 -7.09 -18.90
N TYR A 69 -10.23 -5.77 -18.90
CA TYR A 69 -8.97 -5.09 -19.21
C TYR A 69 -7.90 -5.43 -18.16
N PHE A 70 -8.27 -5.45 -16.88
CA PHE A 70 -7.34 -5.78 -15.79
C PHE A 70 -6.87 -7.22 -15.84
N ILE A 71 -7.77 -8.16 -16.09
CA ILE A 71 -7.44 -9.58 -16.29
C ILE A 71 -6.47 -9.75 -17.48
N LYS A 72 -6.80 -9.15 -18.64
CA LYS A 72 -5.98 -9.21 -19.85
C LYS A 72 -4.55 -8.67 -19.63
N ASN A 73 -4.41 -7.64 -18.82
CA ASN A 73 -3.15 -6.94 -18.59
C ASN A 73 -2.46 -7.35 -17.29
N ASN A 74 -3.01 -8.32 -16.56
CA ASN A 74 -2.51 -8.81 -15.28
C ASN A 74 -2.27 -7.68 -14.25
N ILE A 75 -3.17 -6.68 -14.23
CA ILE A 75 -3.06 -5.53 -13.31
C ILE A 75 -3.46 -5.98 -11.91
N GLN A 76 -2.63 -5.71 -10.91
CA GLN A 76 -2.91 -6.04 -9.52
C GLN A 76 -3.86 -5.00 -8.90
N ILE A 77 -4.79 -5.46 -8.09
CA ILE A 77 -5.79 -4.64 -7.42
C ILE A 77 -5.58 -4.73 -5.91
N MET A 78 -5.44 -3.58 -5.27
CA MET A 78 -5.49 -3.46 -3.82
C MET A 78 -6.77 -2.71 -3.43
N PHE A 79 -7.71 -3.42 -2.83
CA PHE A 79 -8.94 -2.81 -2.33
C PHE A 79 -8.73 -2.18 -0.97
N SER A 80 -9.23 -0.96 -0.80
CA SER A 80 -9.33 -0.33 0.52
C SER A 80 -10.56 -0.86 1.24
N LEU A 81 -10.36 -1.73 2.24
CA LEU A 81 -11.43 -2.39 2.98
C LEU A 81 -11.10 -2.44 4.47
N ASP A 82 -11.77 -1.65 5.29
CA ASP A 82 -11.38 -1.42 6.68
C ASP A 82 -12.02 -2.42 7.68
N GLY A 83 -12.88 -3.33 7.21
CA GLY A 83 -13.53 -4.32 8.05
C GLY A 83 -14.92 -4.69 7.56
N PRO A 84 -15.79 -5.22 8.45
CA PRO A 84 -17.19 -5.48 8.12
C PRO A 84 -17.91 -4.18 7.80
N LYS A 85 -19.15 -4.29 7.30
CA LYS A 85 -19.93 -3.15 6.78
C LYS A 85 -19.99 -1.98 7.76
N GLU A 86 -20.29 -2.27 9.02
CA GLU A 86 -20.49 -1.26 10.07
C GLU A 86 -19.20 -0.48 10.36
N VAL A 87 -18.05 -1.14 10.27
CA VAL A 87 -16.72 -0.52 10.44
C VAL A 87 -16.35 0.25 9.18
N HIS A 88 -16.46 -0.39 8.02
CA HIS A 88 -16.07 0.22 6.74
C HIS A 88 -16.87 1.48 6.44
N ASP A 89 -18.19 1.41 6.54
CA ASP A 89 -19.10 2.50 6.17
C ASP A 89 -19.06 3.68 7.16
N LYS A 90 -18.41 3.54 8.32
CA LYS A 90 -18.21 4.63 9.28
C LYS A 90 -17.34 5.75 8.71
N ASN A 91 -16.27 5.37 7.96
CA ASN A 91 -15.29 6.31 7.42
C ASN A 91 -15.28 6.37 5.89
N ARG A 92 -15.86 5.37 5.20
CA ARG A 92 -15.86 5.28 3.72
C ARG A 92 -17.27 5.44 3.16
N ILE A 93 -17.65 6.69 3.00
CA ILE A 93 -18.93 7.10 2.44
C ILE A 93 -18.76 7.71 1.05
N PHE A 94 -19.80 7.66 0.24
CA PHE A 94 -19.82 8.36 -1.05
C PHE A 94 -19.87 9.87 -0.84
N ALA A 95 -19.06 10.60 -1.62
CA ALA A 95 -19.08 12.05 -1.64
C ALA A 95 -20.50 12.57 -1.97
N GLY A 96 -20.98 13.54 -1.21
CA GLY A 96 -22.32 14.11 -1.38
C GLY A 96 -23.48 13.25 -0.89
N SER A 97 -23.22 12.11 -0.26
CA SER A 97 -24.25 11.30 0.39
C SER A 97 -23.70 10.64 1.65
N ASN A 98 -24.58 10.34 2.62
CA ASN A 98 -24.18 9.62 3.83
C ASN A 98 -24.24 8.08 3.64
N ARG A 99 -24.25 7.59 2.40
CA ARG A 99 -24.28 6.13 2.13
C ARG A 99 -22.88 5.56 2.14
N GLY A 100 -22.68 4.46 2.85
CA GLY A 100 -21.44 3.72 2.86
C GLY A 100 -21.12 3.06 1.52
N SER A 101 -19.85 2.78 1.28
CA SER A 101 -19.35 2.22 0.02
C SER A 101 -19.20 0.69 0.05
N PHE A 102 -19.37 0.04 1.20
CA PHE A 102 -19.12 -1.40 1.40
C PHE A 102 -19.85 -2.30 0.40
N GLU A 103 -21.17 -2.11 0.21
CA GLU A 103 -21.94 -2.98 -0.69
C GLU A 103 -21.44 -2.89 -2.13
N LYS A 104 -21.12 -1.68 -2.59
CA LYS A 104 -20.61 -1.48 -3.94
C LYS A 104 -19.24 -2.11 -4.15
N LEU A 105 -18.37 -2.00 -3.15
CA LEU A 105 -17.07 -2.69 -3.12
C LEU A 105 -17.28 -4.21 -3.16
N ARG A 106 -18.18 -4.76 -2.35
CA ARG A 106 -18.51 -6.19 -2.33
C ARG A 106 -19.02 -6.70 -3.68
N ASP A 107 -19.83 -5.93 -4.37
CA ASP A 107 -20.33 -6.29 -5.70
C ASP A 107 -19.19 -6.35 -6.72
N SER A 108 -18.25 -5.41 -6.65
CA SER A 108 -17.04 -5.42 -7.48
C SER A 108 -16.17 -6.65 -7.21
N MET A 109 -15.94 -7.00 -5.95
CA MET A 109 -15.22 -8.21 -5.55
C MET A 109 -15.88 -9.48 -6.11
N LYS A 110 -17.21 -9.61 -5.95
CA LYS A 110 -17.98 -10.74 -6.50
C LYS A 110 -17.88 -10.81 -8.01
N MET A 111 -18.00 -9.68 -8.71
CA MET A 111 -17.85 -9.57 -10.16
C MET A 111 -16.50 -10.11 -10.63
N ILE A 112 -15.40 -9.59 -10.08
CA ILE A 112 -14.04 -10.01 -10.44
C ILE A 112 -13.85 -11.52 -10.17
N TYR A 113 -14.29 -11.98 -8.99
CA TYR A 113 -14.21 -13.39 -8.62
C TYR A 113 -15.00 -14.30 -9.55
N SER A 114 -16.18 -13.86 -10.01
CA SER A 114 -17.01 -14.63 -10.94
C SER A 114 -16.43 -14.68 -12.35
N MET A 115 -15.77 -13.60 -12.79
CA MET A 115 -15.16 -13.50 -14.13
C MET A 115 -13.87 -14.32 -14.22
N ASP A 116 -12.99 -14.26 -13.23
CA ASP A 116 -11.78 -15.08 -13.17
C ASP A 116 -11.30 -15.31 -11.72
N ARG A 117 -11.55 -16.52 -11.21
CA ARG A 117 -11.14 -16.94 -9.87
C ARG A 117 -9.62 -17.05 -9.70
N LYS A 118 -8.88 -17.41 -10.76
CA LYS A 118 -7.41 -17.53 -10.69
C LYS A 118 -6.78 -16.16 -10.61
N TYR A 119 -7.25 -15.25 -11.48
CA TYR A 119 -6.85 -13.84 -11.42
C TYR A 119 -7.15 -13.24 -10.06
N TYR A 120 -8.38 -13.39 -9.56
CA TYR A 120 -8.77 -12.85 -8.24
C TYR A 120 -7.81 -13.29 -7.13
N LYS A 121 -7.54 -14.60 -7.03
CA LYS A 121 -6.66 -15.15 -6.00
C LYS A 121 -5.21 -14.67 -6.10
N LYS A 122 -4.74 -14.37 -7.30
CA LYS A 122 -3.35 -13.98 -7.55
C LYS A 122 -3.14 -12.48 -7.45
N ASN A 123 -4.10 -11.69 -7.94
CA ASN A 123 -3.91 -10.27 -8.22
C ASN A 123 -4.78 -9.34 -7.36
N VAL A 124 -5.65 -9.87 -6.50
CA VAL A 124 -6.45 -9.06 -5.59
C VAL A 124 -5.87 -9.13 -4.19
N SER A 125 -5.69 -7.98 -3.56
CA SER A 125 -5.25 -7.83 -2.17
C SER A 125 -6.07 -6.76 -1.48
N PHE A 126 -5.90 -6.63 -0.16
CA PHE A 126 -6.66 -5.69 0.66
C PHE A 126 -5.72 -4.82 1.47
N ASN A 127 -6.08 -3.55 1.62
CA ASN A 127 -5.48 -2.62 2.56
C ASN A 127 -6.54 -2.21 3.58
N THR A 128 -6.28 -2.54 4.84
CA THR A 128 -7.17 -2.30 5.96
C THR A 128 -6.55 -1.21 6.84
N VAL A 129 -7.24 -0.11 7.01
CA VAL A 129 -6.86 0.94 7.94
C VAL A 129 -7.63 0.73 9.23
N LEU A 130 -6.89 0.48 10.31
CA LEU A 130 -7.47 0.29 11.65
C LEU A 130 -7.68 1.66 12.29
N ASP A 131 -8.94 1.96 12.59
CA ASP A 131 -9.30 3.09 13.43
C ASP A 131 -9.21 2.64 14.90
N PRO A 132 -8.39 3.30 15.75
CA PRO A 132 -8.18 2.92 17.15
C PRO A 132 -9.44 2.96 18.03
N GLN A 133 -10.55 3.46 17.52
CA GLN A 133 -11.85 3.47 18.17
C GLN A 133 -12.72 2.25 17.81
N ASN A 134 -12.24 1.37 16.96
CA ASN A 134 -12.97 0.17 16.57
C ASN A 134 -12.40 -1.07 17.29
N GLU A 135 -13.27 -2.04 17.52
CA GLU A 135 -12.91 -3.36 18.07
C GLU A 135 -12.10 -4.17 17.05
N LEU A 136 -10.82 -4.43 17.35
CA LEU A 136 -9.91 -5.16 16.46
C LEU A 136 -10.38 -6.59 16.17
N ARG A 137 -10.88 -7.26 17.18
CA ARG A 137 -11.35 -8.64 17.06
C ARG A 137 -12.40 -8.82 15.98
N THR A 138 -13.36 -7.92 15.93
CA THR A 138 -14.41 -7.93 14.90
C THR A 138 -13.84 -7.76 13.50
N ILE A 139 -12.81 -6.91 13.33
CA ILE A 139 -12.13 -6.72 12.05
C ILE A 139 -11.35 -7.97 11.65
N TYR A 140 -10.54 -8.53 12.54
CA TYR A 140 -9.74 -9.72 12.25
C TYR A 140 -10.60 -10.94 11.95
N GLU A 141 -11.66 -11.16 12.73
CA GLU A 141 -12.60 -12.25 12.47
C GLU A 141 -13.28 -12.12 11.09
N PHE A 142 -13.63 -10.91 10.69
CA PHE A 142 -14.17 -10.66 9.35
C PHE A 142 -13.15 -10.99 8.26
N LEU A 143 -11.92 -10.50 8.37
CA LEU A 143 -10.86 -10.74 7.38
C LEU A 143 -10.54 -12.24 7.24
N ASP A 144 -10.57 -12.99 8.33
CA ASP A 144 -10.24 -14.41 8.35
C ASP A 144 -11.39 -15.32 7.89
N LYS A 145 -12.64 -14.94 8.14
CA LYS A 145 -13.81 -15.77 7.84
C LYS A 145 -14.44 -15.48 6.47
N ASP A 146 -14.25 -14.29 5.91
CA ASP A 146 -14.86 -13.93 4.64
C ASP A 146 -14.24 -14.70 3.47
N ARG A 147 -15.09 -15.32 2.65
CA ARG A 147 -14.67 -16.22 1.54
C ARG A 147 -13.92 -15.50 0.41
N LEU A 148 -14.16 -14.23 0.22
CA LEU A 148 -13.50 -13.44 -0.82
C LEU A 148 -12.18 -12.83 -0.33
N ILE A 149 -11.97 -12.75 0.99
CA ILE A 149 -10.84 -12.06 1.59
C ILE A 149 -9.82 -13.04 2.17
N SER A 150 -10.31 -14.07 2.88
CA SER A 150 -9.52 -14.95 3.74
C SER A 150 -8.36 -15.72 3.07
N LYS A 151 -8.27 -15.70 1.74
CA LYS A 151 -7.19 -16.36 0.96
C LYS A 151 -6.29 -15.37 0.23
N ASN A 152 -6.53 -14.09 0.40
CA ASN A 152 -5.80 -13.02 -0.25
C ASN A 152 -4.96 -12.27 0.78
N LEU A 153 -3.83 -11.73 0.34
CA LEU A 153 -2.95 -10.92 1.17
C LEU A 153 -3.70 -9.69 1.68
N SER A 154 -3.63 -9.43 2.97
CA SER A 154 -4.14 -8.20 3.58
C SER A 154 -2.96 -7.42 4.18
N ARG A 155 -2.94 -6.12 3.91
CA ARG A 155 -2.05 -5.19 4.61
C ARG A 155 -2.87 -4.49 5.67
N ILE A 156 -2.29 -4.34 6.84
CA ILE A 156 -2.88 -3.60 7.95
C ILE A 156 -2.04 -2.35 8.18
N SER A 157 -2.69 -1.24 8.46
CA SER A 157 -2.04 -0.03 8.94
C SER A 157 -2.97 0.65 9.92
N VAL A 158 -2.42 1.29 10.93
CA VAL A 158 -3.20 2.10 11.85
C VAL A 158 -3.45 3.47 11.21
N LEU A 159 -4.58 4.07 11.53
CA LEU A 159 -4.94 5.40 11.08
C LEU A 159 -3.82 6.40 11.46
N ASN A 160 -3.37 7.17 10.49
CA ASN A 160 -2.40 8.22 10.70
C ASN A 160 -3.09 9.58 10.69
N ASP A 161 -2.99 10.30 11.78
CA ASP A 161 -3.61 11.61 12.02
C ASP A 161 -2.64 12.79 11.89
N ASN A 162 -1.39 12.55 11.49
CA ASN A 162 -0.33 13.57 11.38
C ASN A 162 -0.70 14.79 10.51
N TYR A 163 -1.74 14.68 9.68
CA TYR A 163 -2.20 15.74 8.77
C TYR A 163 -3.65 16.16 9.05
N THR A 164 -4.17 15.84 10.23
CA THR A 164 -5.53 16.22 10.67
C THR A 164 -5.48 17.06 11.93
N ASP A 165 -6.45 17.95 12.10
CA ASP A 165 -6.58 18.79 13.30
C ASP A 165 -7.06 18.00 14.55
N LYS A 166 -7.43 16.73 14.35
CA LYS A 166 -7.89 15.85 15.42
C LYS A 166 -6.87 14.75 15.64
N GLN A 167 -6.28 14.73 16.82
CA GLN A 167 -5.46 13.60 17.26
C GLN A 167 -6.36 12.39 17.50
N CYS A 168 -5.92 11.24 17.02
CA CYS A 168 -6.59 9.97 17.22
C CYS A 168 -6.12 9.37 18.55
N GLU A 169 -7.01 9.36 19.55
CA GLU A 169 -6.71 8.73 20.83
C GLU A 169 -6.86 7.20 20.68
N PHE A 170 -5.84 6.48 21.09
CA PHE A 170 -5.88 5.03 21.17
C PHE A 170 -6.64 4.61 22.43
N SER A 171 -7.67 3.79 22.27
CA SER A 171 -8.31 3.17 23.42
C SER A 171 -7.36 2.15 24.07
N GLY A 172 -7.39 2.02 25.39
CA GLY A 172 -6.60 1.00 26.09
C GLY A 172 -6.92 -0.42 25.58
N GLU A 173 -8.18 -0.69 25.29
CA GLU A 173 -8.65 -1.96 24.75
C GLU A 173 -8.04 -2.26 23.36
N PHE A 174 -7.95 -1.27 22.48
CA PHE A 174 -7.30 -1.43 21.17
C PHE A 174 -5.84 -1.83 21.32
N VAL A 175 -5.09 -1.17 22.21
CA VAL A 175 -3.68 -1.46 22.44
C VAL A 175 -3.51 -2.86 23.02
N GLU A 176 -4.31 -3.23 24.04
CA GLU A 176 -4.29 -4.55 24.65
C GLU A 176 -4.61 -5.67 23.65
N GLU A 177 -5.63 -5.49 22.81
CA GLU A 177 -5.98 -6.46 21.76
C GLU A 177 -4.85 -6.62 20.74
N GLN A 178 -4.22 -5.51 20.31
CA GLN A 178 -3.11 -5.55 19.37
C GLN A 178 -1.90 -6.29 19.97
N GLU A 179 -1.49 -5.95 21.18
CA GLU A 179 -0.39 -6.61 21.88
C GLU A 179 -0.68 -8.10 22.09
N TYR A 180 -1.93 -8.45 22.42
CA TYR A 180 -2.32 -9.84 22.61
C TYR A 180 -2.26 -10.64 21.30
N GLU A 181 -2.66 -10.09 20.18
CA GLU A 181 -2.52 -10.75 18.87
C GLU A 181 -1.03 -10.98 18.51
N TYR A 182 -0.17 -10.01 18.74
CA TYR A 182 1.29 -10.17 18.58
C TYR A 182 1.85 -11.24 19.50
N PHE A 183 1.43 -11.25 20.76
CA PHE A 183 1.82 -12.30 21.72
C PHE A 183 1.42 -13.69 21.26
N LYS A 184 0.22 -13.85 20.71
CA LYS A 184 -0.21 -15.12 20.10
C LYS A 184 0.68 -15.54 18.93
N CYS A 185 1.19 -14.59 18.12
CA CYS A 185 2.15 -14.92 17.08
C CYS A 185 3.42 -15.54 17.64
N PHE A 186 4.00 -14.98 18.72
CA PHE A 186 5.15 -15.58 19.42
C PHE A 186 4.85 -16.96 19.95
N LEU A 187 3.72 -17.14 20.64
CA LEU A 187 3.32 -18.45 21.17
C LEU A 187 3.15 -19.48 20.05
N SER A 188 2.62 -19.08 18.90
CA SER A 188 2.48 -19.95 17.73
C SER A 188 3.85 -20.33 17.15
N LYS A 189 4.79 -19.39 17.04
CA LYS A 189 6.18 -19.67 16.63
C LYS A 189 6.88 -20.65 17.57
N LEU A 190 6.64 -20.53 18.87
CA LEU A 190 7.15 -21.44 19.89
C LEU A 190 6.36 -22.77 19.97
N LYS A 191 5.39 -23.00 19.09
CA LYS A 191 4.51 -24.19 19.06
C LYS A 191 3.75 -24.39 20.37
N ARG A 192 3.43 -23.33 21.10
CA ARG A 192 2.67 -23.37 22.36
C ARG A 192 1.17 -23.28 22.12
N ILE A 193 0.76 -22.66 21.02
CA ILE A 193 -0.63 -22.63 20.55
C ILE A 193 -0.70 -23.01 19.07
N ASN A 194 -1.89 -23.43 18.63
CA ASN A 194 -2.12 -23.72 17.23
C ASN A 194 -2.28 -22.42 16.44
N GLU A 195 -1.67 -22.37 15.25
CA GLU A 195 -1.71 -21.22 14.33
C GLU A 195 -3.12 -20.71 14.00
N LYS A 196 -4.13 -21.59 14.02
CA LYS A 196 -5.54 -21.23 13.80
C LYS A 196 -6.12 -20.22 14.81
N PHE A 197 -5.43 -20.01 15.95
CA PHE A 197 -5.84 -19.05 16.97
C PHE A 197 -5.22 -17.66 16.79
N VAL A 198 -4.37 -17.49 15.79
CA VAL A 198 -3.72 -16.22 15.44
C VAL A 198 -4.45 -15.58 14.27
N ALA A 199 -4.76 -14.29 14.36
CA ALA A 199 -5.31 -13.55 13.25
C ALA A 199 -4.33 -13.55 12.08
N ARG A 200 -4.77 -14.00 10.90
CA ARG A 200 -3.89 -14.21 9.74
C ARG A 200 -3.20 -12.92 9.29
N ALA A 201 -3.92 -11.81 9.29
CA ALA A 201 -3.39 -10.53 8.87
C ALA A 201 -2.24 -10.07 9.80
N VAL A 202 -2.38 -10.25 11.11
CA VAL A 202 -1.32 -9.96 12.10
C VAL A 202 -0.15 -10.91 11.93
N LYS A 203 -0.43 -12.20 11.68
CA LYS A 203 0.62 -13.19 11.45
C LYS A 203 1.45 -12.87 10.21
N GLU A 204 0.81 -12.45 9.12
CA GLU A 204 1.52 -12.06 7.88
C GLU A 204 2.46 -10.87 8.12
N GLU A 205 2.03 -9.87 8.89
CA GLU A 205 2.84 -8.72 9.29
C GLU A 205 4.01 -9.16 10.18
N PHE A 206 3.72 -9.88 11.26
CA PHE A 206 4.72 -10.45 12.17
C PHE A 206 5.77 -11.30 11.44
N ASP A 207 5.36 -12.17 10.52
CA ASP A 207 6.27 -13.01 9.75
C ASP A 207 7.16 -12.20 8.79
N ASN A 208 6.66 -11.06 8.29
CA ASN A 208 7.45 -10.12 7.49
C ASN A 208 8.52 -9.43 8.34
N GLU A 209 8.13 -8.88 9.48
CA GLU A 209 9.05 -8.24 10.43
C GLU A 209 10.15 -9.19 10.89
N MET A 210 9.78 -10.42 11.26
CA MET A 210 10.75 -11.44 11.65
C MET A 210 11.72 -11.83 10.54
N ARG A 211 11.28 -11.79 9.28
CA ARG A 211 12.17 -12.01 8.13
C ARG A 211 13.14 -10.85 7.93
N GLU A 212 12.67 -9.62 8.08
CA GLU A 212 13.50 -8.43 8.00
C GLU A 212 14.57 -8.44 9.10
N ILE A 213 14.19 -8.74 10.34
CA ILE A 213 15.14 -8.88 11.46
C ILE A 213 16.23 -9.90 11.13
N LYS A 214 15.86 -11.10 10.65
CA LYS A 214 16.83 -12.13 10.27
C LYS A 214 17.77 -11.69 9.14
N GLN A 215 17.24 -11.03 8.12
CA GLN A 215 18.06 -10.50 7.03
C GLN A 215 19.05 -9.43 7.51
N HIS A 216 18.66 -8.66 8.52
CA HIS A 216 19.56 -7.69 9.15
C HIS A 216 20.63 -8.40 10.00
N GLU A 217 20.26 -9.41 10.78
CA GLU A 217 21.22 -10.21 11.57
C GLU A 217 22.29 -10.86 10.66
N GLU A 218 21.89 -11.45 9.54
CA GLU A 218 22.82 -12.04 8.57
C GLU A 218 23.77 -11.02 7.92
N LYS A 219 23.42 -9.74 7.94
CA LYS A 219 24.24 -8.64 7.41
C LYS A 219 25.01 -7.87 8.48
N MET A 220 24.79 -8.16 9.77
CA MET A 220 25.53 -7.52 10.84
C MET A 220 27.00 -7.94 10.73
N GLN A 221 27.85 -6.96 10.43
CA GLN A 221 29.31 -7.14 10.51
C GLN A 221 29.71 -7.22 11.99
N GLU A 222 30.71 -8.04 12.28
CA GLU A 222 31.22 -8.20 13.65
C GLU A 222 31.72 -6.88 14.27
N GLU A 223 32.05 -5.87 13.45
CA GLU A 223 32.41 -4.54 13.89
C GLU A 223 31.43 -3.48 13.41
N ILE A 224 30.89 -2.71 14.36
CA ILE A 224 30.08 -1.54 14.04
C ILE A 224 31.02 -0.46 13.47
N SER A 225 30.76 0.01 12.25
CA SER A 225 31.49 1.11 11.63
C SER A 225 31.48 2.34 12.56
N LYS A 226 32.66 3.01 12.72
CA LYS A 226 32.77 4.24 13.51
C LYS A 226 31.96 5.41 12.92
N VAL A 227 31.58 5.32 11.65
CA VAL A 227 30.75 6.28 10.95
C VAL A 227 29.54 5.53 10.37
N ASN A 228 28.40 5.70 10.99
CA ASN A 228 27.15 5.16 10.50
C ASN A 228 26.30 6.29 9.94
N HIS A 229 25.70 6.06 8.78
CA HIS A 229 24.63 6.92 8.32
C HIS A 229 23.33 6.55 9.05
N HIS A 230 22.55 7.57 9.37
CA HIS A 230 21.20 7.35 9.84
C HIS A 230 20.46 6.50 8.79
N SER A 231 20.17 5.25 9.13
CA SER A 231 19.39 4.35 8.28
C SER A 231 17.90 4.64 8.50
N GLY A 232 17.46 5.80 8.08
CA GLY A 232 16.04 6.07 8.00
C GLY A 232 15.33 4.98 7.17
N PRO A 233 14.03 4.76 7.37
CA PRO A 233 13.30 3.66 6.71
C PRO A 233 13.32 3.74 5.19
N CYS A 234 13.55 4.92 4.61
CA CYS A 234 13.57 5.13 3.17
C CYS A 234 14.61 6.15 2.76
N ILE A 235 15.44 5.83 1.76
CA ILE A 235 16.22 6.83 1.04
C ILE A 235 15.31 7.44 -0.01
N PRO A 236 14.98 8.76 0.07
CA PRO A 236 14.06 9.41 -0.87
C PRO A 236 14.52 9.25 -2.32
N GLY A 237 13.63 8.76 -3.17
CA GLY A 237 13.91 8.59 -4.59
C GLY A 237 14.74 7.38 -4.99
N ALA A 238 15.28 6.57 -4.04
CA ALA A 238 16.16 5.44 -4.37
C ALA A 238 15.38 4.21 -4.84
N LYS A 239 14.29 3.85 -4.17
CA LYS A 239 13.49 2.64 -4.50
C LYS A 239 12.10 2.97 -5.03
N LYS A 240 11.59 4.15 -4.73
CA LYS A 240 10.25 4.60 -5.05
C LYS A 240 10.22 6.10 -5.24
N ILE A 241 9.39 6.52 -6.17
CA ILE A 241 9.00 7.93 -6.34
C ILE A 241 7.48 7.99 -6.48
N PHE A 242 6.92 9.12 -6.09
CA PHE A 242 5.53 9.47 -6.37
C PHE A 242 5.52 10.74 -7.24
N VAL A 243 4.82 10.70 -8.36
CA VAL A 243 4.72 11.82 -9.31
C VAL A 243 3.28 12.31 -9.34
N THR A 244 3.08 13.59 -9.02
CA THR A 244 1.75 14.21 -9.08
C THR A 244 1.31 14.53 -10.49
N ALA A 245 0.04 14.93 -10.66
CA ALA A 245 -0.51 15.34 -11.94
C ALA A 245 0.23 16.54 -12.56
N GLU A 246 0.77 17.44 -11.72
CA GLU A 246 1.57 18.59 -12.09
C GLU A 246 3.01 18.23 -12.51
N GLY A 247 3.46 17.01 -12.19
CA GLY A 247 4.82 16.55 -12.47
C GLY A 247 5.81 16.74 -11.33
N ASN A 248 5.34 17.07 -10.12
CA ASN A 248 6.19 17.14 -8.94
C ASN A 248 6.57 15.74 -8.47
N ILE A 249 7.82 15.59 -8.02
CA ILE A 249 8.35 14.32 -7.50
C ILE A 249 8.44 14.36 -5.97
N TYR A 250 7.86 13.34 -5.34
CA TYR A 250 7.90 13.10 -3.90
C TYR A 250 8.48 11.71 -3.60
N PRO A 251 8.99 11.44 -2.37
CA PRO A 251 9.54 10.14 -1.99
C PRO A 251 8.52 8.99 -2.10
N CYS A 252 7.27 9.25 -1.73
CA CYS A 252 6.17 8.29 -1.81
C CYS A 252 4.82 9.01 -1.71
N GLU A 253 3.74 8.26 -1.91
CA GLU A 253 2.35 8.74 -1.80
C GLU A 253 1.88 9.03 -0.36
N ARG A 254 2.71 8.75 0.64
CA ARG A 254 2.36 8.96 2.07
C ARG A 254 2.80 10.30 2.62
N VAL A 255 3.60 11.05 1.87
CA VAL A 255 4.02 12.39 2.27
C VAL A 255 3.00 13.43 1.79
N SER A 256 2.97 14.57 2.47
CA SER A 256 2.10 15.68 2.08
C SER A 256 2.53 16.28 0.74
N GLU A 257 1.61 16.30 -0.23
CA GLU A 257 1.81 16.90 -1.56
C GLU A 257 1.86 18.43 -1.53
N ILE A 258 1.43 19.07 -0.43
CA ILE A 258 1.49 20.52 -0.22
C ILE A 258 2.76 20.95 0.50
N SER A 259 3.56 20.00 1.00
CA SER A 259 4.82 20.29 1.70
C SER A 259 5.96 20.49 0.71
N GLU A 260 6.49 21.72 0.65
CA GLU A 260 7.70 22.01 -0.14
C GLU A 260 8.94 21.26 0.36
N VAL A 261 8.98 20.89 1.64
CA VAL A 261 10.08 20.09 2.22
C VAL A 261 10.06 18.66 1.66
N SER A 262 8.88 18.08 1.49
CA SER A 262 8.72 16.71 0.96
C SER A 262 8.91 16.62 -0.56
N LYS A 263 8.87 17.73 -1.27
CA LYS A 263 9.08 17.77 -2.72
C LYS A 263 10.55 17.62 -3.06
N ILE A 264 10.93 16.48 -3.59
CA ILE A 264 12.33 16.15 -3.92
C ILE A 264 12.73 16.45 -5.35
N GLY A 265 11.81 16.87 -6.20
CA GLY A 265 12.13 17.16 -7.60
C GLY A 265 10.92 17.49 -8.46
N ASP A 266 11.18 17.47 -9.75
CA ASP A 266 10.21 17.72 -10.82
C ASP A 266 10.55 16.82 -12.02
N ILE A 267 9.54 16.32 -12.72
CA ILE A 267 9.73 15.36 -13.81
C ILE A 267 10.58 15.88 -14.96
N LYS A 268 10.64 17.18 -15.16
CA LYS A 268 11.44 17.81 -16.20
C LYS A 268 12.88 18.05 -15.79
N LYS A 269 13.10 18.36 -14.51
CA LYS A 269 14.43 18.67 -13.94
C LYS A 269 15.08 17.48 -13.25
N GLY A 270 14.29 16.45 -12.93
CA GLY A 270 14.70 15.29 -12.15
C GLY A 270 14.72 15.54 -10.64
N ILE A 271 15.31 14.59 -9.93
CA ILE A 271 15.47 14.65 -8.47
C ILE A 271 16.60 15.61 -8.09
N ASP A 272 16.30 16.53 -7.17
CA ASP A 272 17.28 17.44 -6.58
C ASP A 272 17.99 16.76 -5.40
N LYS A 273 19.28 16.47 -5.59
CA LYS A 273 20.11 15.80 -4.57
C LYS A 273 20.21 16.59 -3.27
N ASN A 274 20.22 17.92 -3.32
CA ASN A 274 20.28 18.75 -2.12
C ASN A 274 18.99 18.65 -1.31
N LYS A 275 17.83 18.64 -1.98
CA LYS A 275 16.54 18.42 -1.31
C LYS A 275 16.46 17.04 -0.67
N VAL A 276 16.95 15.99 -1.35
CA VAL A 276 17.03 14.63 -0.77
C VAL A 276 17.94 14.61 0.46
N LEU A 277 19.13 15.23 0.39
CA LEU A 277 20.04 15.30 1.52
C LEU A 277 19.47 16.09 2.69
N ASN A 278 18.78 17.18 2.41
CA ASN A 278 18.10 17.96 3.46
C ASN A 278 17.00 17.14 4.13
N LEU A 279 16.22 16.38 3.36
CA LEU A 279 15.18 15.52 3.91
C LEU A 279 15.76 14.39 4.77
N LEU A 280 16.90 13.82 4.38
CA LEU A 280 17.61 12.80 5.17
C LEU A 280 18.24 13.35 6.46
N ASN A 281 18.55 14.63 6.49
CA ASN A 281 19.22 15.28 7.61
C ASN A 281 18.30 16.23 8.39
N ILE A 282 16.97 16.09 8.25
CA ILE A 282 16.00 17.01 8.85
C ILE A 282 16.16 17.15 10.38
N GLU A 283 16.58 16.08 11.05
CA GLU A 283 16.84 16.07 12.50
C GLU A 283 18.01 16.95 12.93
N ARG A 284 18.88 17.37 12.00
CA ARG A 284 19.97 18.30 12.31
C ARG A 284 19.52 19.77 12.40
N TYR A 285 18.30 20.05 12.00
CA TYR A 285 17.76 21.40 11.89
C TYR A 285 16.52 21.63 12.79
N SER A 286 16.13 20.61 13.56
CA SER A 286 15.02 20.70 14.52
C SER A 286 15.49 21.02 15.96
#